data_c1a23cfd6b49c810cfc7ee100ee265ae
#
_entry.id   c1a23cfd6b49c810cfc7ee100ee265ae
#
_cell.length_a   1.000
_cell.length_b   1.000
_cell.length_c   1.000
_cell.angle_alpha   90.00
_cell.angle_beta   90.00
_cell.angle_gamma   90.00
#
_symmetry.space_group_name_H-M   'P 1'
#
loop_
_entity.id
_entity.type
_entity.pdbx_description
1 polymer ?
#
loop_
_entity_poly.entity_id
_entity_poly.type
_entity_poly.pdbx_seq_one_letter_code
_entity_poly.pdbx_strand_id
1 'polypeptide(L)'
;YLGDSLGFRVSLNEKRASISSIGFESQVYRIRISGDLTKIPVKIERKKARPRQSRVDWRVTGIEVEFDCFDEYYGFEIDGNHLFLLEDMTVTHNTAFVVSSLRNAAVDFNIPVAIFSLEMSAVQLVNRMISAEAEIDSEKLKKGNLAPHEWTQLHQRIDRLMRAPIFIDDTPALSILELRAKCRRLKQQHDIQMVVIDYLQLMQGDGGKGGGNREQEIASISRALKNLAKELNVPVIALSQLSRAVETRGGDKRPQLSDLRESGAIEQDADVIMFIYRDEYYNKDSKEPG
;
A
#
# COMPACT_ATOMS: atom_id res chain seq x y z
N TYR A 1 0.52 11.73 17.42
CA TYR A 1 1.31 11.15 16.33
C TYR A 1 2.81 11.18 16.62
N LEU A 2 3.47 12.39 16.70
CA LEU A 2 4.93 12.44 16.90
C LEU A 2 5.37 11.81 18.23
N GLY A 3 4.60 12.01 19.30
CA GLY A 3 4.91 11.43 20.61
C GLY A 3 4.79 9.91 20.60
N ASP A 4 3.76 9.38 19.96
CA ASP A 4 3.53 7.94 19.86
C ASP A 4 4.57 7.27 18.98
N SER A 5 4.95 7.88 17.85
CA SER A 5 6.02 7.38 16.96
C SER A 5 7.40 7.32 17.63
N LEU A 6 7.62 8.14 18.67
CA LEU A 6 8.83 8.13 19.50
C LEU A 6 8.74 7.18 20.71
N GLY A 7 7.67 6.39 20.80
CA GLY A 7 7.47 5.42 21.85
C GLY A 7 6.94 6.00 23.16
N PHE A 8 6.29 7.16 23.11
CA PHE A 8 5.55 7.72 24.25
C PHE A 8 4.06 7.46 24.10
N ARG A 9 3.35 7.31 25.20
CA ARG A 9 1.89 7.32 25.19
C ARG A 9 1.41 8.76 25.27
N VAL A 10 0.64 9.21 24.28
CA VAL A 10 0.10 10.57 24.21
C VAL A 10 -1.42 10.54 24.33
N SER A 11 -1.97 11.36 25.19
CA SER A 11 -3.42 11.58 25.25
C SER A 11 -3.73 13.05 25.09
N LEU A 12 -4.73 13.34 24.28
CA LEU A 12 -5.23 14.69 23.99
C LEU A 12 -6.63 14.83 24.60
N ASN A 13 -6.82 15.85 25.43
CA ASN A 13 -8.12 16.18 25.98
C ASN A 13 -8.41 17.66 25.79
N GLU A 14 -9.63 17.97 25.40
CA GLU A 14 -10.11 19.35 25.37
C GLU A 14 -10.40 19.85 26.78
N LYS A 15 -10.03 21.09 27.04
CA LYS A 15 -10.29 21.77 28.31
C LYS A 15 -10.64 23.23 28.06
N ARG A 16 -11.60 23.73 28.81
CA ARG A 16 -11.80 25.19 28.91
C ARG A 16 -10.76 25.79 29.88
N ALA A 17 -10.03 26.77 29.42
CA ALA A 17 -9.14 27.57 30.24
C ALA A 17 -9.75 28.97 30.41
N SER A 18 -9.78 29.47 31.63
CA SER A 18 -10.27 30.81 31.94
C SER A 18 -9.23 31.58 32.73
N ILE A 19 -9.16 32.88 32.47
CA ILE A 19 -8.38 33.84 33.24
C ILE A 19 -9.40 34.75 33.94
N SER A 20 -9.69 34.44 35.17
CA SER A 20 -10.75 35.13 35.94
C SER A 20 -10.48 36.64 36.14
N SER A 21 -9.22 37.06 36.16
CA SER A 21 -8.83 38.48 36.29
C SER A 21 -9.20 39.37 35.10
N ILE A 22 -9.42 38.81 33.93
CA ILE A 22 -9.75 39.53 32.68
C ILE A 22 -10.99 38.99 31.98
N GLY A 23 -11.71 38.06 32.60
CA GLY A 23 -12.94 37.46 32.04
C GLY A 23 -12.73 36.69 30.73
N PHE A 24 -11.49 36.23 30.48
CA PHE A 24 -11.17 35.55 29.24
C PHE A 24 -11.39 34.04 29.39
N GLU A 25 -12.15 33.46 28.47
CA GLU A 25 -12.33 32.01 28.32
C GLU A 25 -11.94 31.57 26.92
N SER A 26 -11.21 30.46 26.87
CA SER A 26 -10.83 29.84 25.58
C SER A 26 -10.83 28.32 25.71
N GLN A 27 -11.09 27.66 24.61
CA GLN A 27 -10.93 26.22 24.48
C GLN A 27 -9.46 25.92 24.23
N VAL A 28 -8.87 25.06 25.05
CA VAL A 28 -7.47 24.66 24.95
C VAL A 28 -7.35 23.14 24.94
N TYR A 29 -6.31 22.67 24.30
CA TYR A 29 -5.99 21.26 24.27
C TYR A 29 -4.95 20.93 25.35
N ARG A 30 -5.24 19.92 26.16
CA ARG A 30 -4.31 19.38 27.14
C ARG A 30 -3.68 18.11 26.58
N ILE A 31 -2.38 18.16 26.35
CA ILE A 31 -1.60 17.01 25.92
C ILE A 31 -0.95 16.40 27.17
N ARG A 32 -1.15 15.11 27.39
CA ARG A 32 -0.43 14.31 28.39
C ARG A 32 0.51 13.36 27.66
N ILE A 33 1.76 13.35 28.08
CA ILE A 33 2.79 12.45 27.55
C ILE A 33 3.23 11.55 28.71
N SER A 34 3.21 10.24 28.50
CA SER A 34 3.65 9.22 29.45
C SER A 34 4.70 8.33 28.81
N GLY A 35 5.62 7.82 29.60
CA GLY A 35 6.74 7.02 29.14
C GLY A 35 8.05 7.46 29.80
N ASP A 36 9.18 7.08 29.26
CA ASP A 36 10.49 7.53 29.74
C ASP A 36 10.78 8.96 29.30
N LEU A 37 10.19 9.90 30.02
CA LEU A 37 10.28 11.33 29.74
C LEU A 37 11.71 11.89 29.86
N THR A 38 12.66 11.13 30.42
CA THR A 38 14.07 11.54 30.51
C THR A 38 14.72 11.64 29.14
N LYS A 39 14.18 10.94 28.14
CA LYS A 39 14.61 10.97 26.74
C LYS A 39 14.22 12.24 25.99
N ILE A 40 13.31 13.05 26.54
CA ILE A 40 12.88 14.28 25.89
C ILE A 40 13.98 15.36 26.07
N PRO A 41 14.55 15.89 24.97
CA PRO A 41 15.59 16.92 25.04
C PRO A 41 15.00 18.25 25.50
N VAL A 42 15.15 18.59 26.77
CA VAL A 42 14.67 19.84 27.34
C VAL A 42 15.86 20.79 27.56
N LYS A 43 15.81 21.98 26.98
CA LYS A 43 16.89 23.01 27.09
C LYS A 43 16.99 23.61 28.48
N ILE A 44 15.90 23.63 29.25
CA ILE A 44 15.85 24.28 30.57
C ILE A 44 15.99 23.18 31.65
N GLU A 45 17.09 23.19 32.38
CA GLU A 45 17.44 22.16 33.37
C GLU A 45 16.35 21.90 34.40
N ARG A 46 15.73 22.94 34.96
CA ARG A 46 14.63 22.81 35.94
C ARG A 46 13.35 22.11 35.37
N LYS A 47 13.24 21.99 34.03
CA LYS A 47 12.11 21.36 33.34
C LYS A 47 12.43 19.94 32.86
N LYS A 48 13.65 19.46 33.03
CA LYS A 48 13.99 18.06 32.73
C LYS A 48 13.22 17.13 33.64
N ALA A 49 12.68 16.08 33.04
CA ALA A 49 12.00 15.04 33.80
C ALA A 49 13.02 14.28 34.67
N ARG A 50 12.65 14.01 35.92
CA ARG A 50 13.43 13.14 36.80
C ARG A 50 13.08 11.69 36.55
N PRO A 51 14.04 10.75 36.66
CA PRO A 51 13.72 9.32 36.57
C PRO A 51 12.64 8.96 37.54
N ARG A 52 11.57 8.33 37.09
CA ARG A 52 10.49 7.80 37.91
C ARG A 52 10.48 6.30 37.76
N GLN A 53 10.50 5.57 38.85
CA GLN A 53 10.11 4.16 38.85
C GLN A 53 8.60 4.10 38.63
N SER A 54 8.19 3.75 37.41
CA SER A 54 6.79 3.47 37.14
C SER A 54 6.46 2.08 37.67
N ARG A 55 5.43 1.96 38.49
CA ARG A 55 4.91 0.66 38.94
C ARG A 55 4.16 -0.09 37.85
N VAL A 56 3.86 0.57 36.76
CA VAL A 56 3.14 0.01 35.61
C VAL A 56 3.99 0.25 34.36
N ASP A 57 4.25 -0.80 33.59
CA ASP A 57 4.88 -0.67 32.28
C ASP A 57 3.91 0.07 31.36
N TRP A 58 4.28 1.27 30.94
CA TRP A 58 3.46 2.11 30.07
C TRP A 58 3.27 1.51 28.66
N ARG A 59 4.09 0.51 28.32
CA ARG A 59 4.00 -0.24 27.04
C ARG A 59 2.99 -1.38 27.13
N VAL A 60 2.52 -1.70 28.34
CA VAL A 60 1.55 -2.76 28.56
C VAL A 60 0.24 -2.12 29.04
N THR A 61 -0.84 -2.41 28.36
CA THR A 61 -2.19 -2.08 28.80
C THR A 61 -2.92 -3.36 29.19
N GLY A 62 -3.69 -3.32 30.26
CA GLY A 62 -4.62 -4.40 30.57
C GLY A 62 -5.74 -4.39 29.54
N ILE A 63 -6.01 -5.53 28.96
CA ILE A 63 -7.17 -5.74 28.08
C ILE A 63 -8.08 -6.66 28.86
N GLU A 64 -9.30 -6.23 29.09
CA GLU A 64 -10.39 -7.04 29.59
C GLU A 64 -11.23 -7.43 28.38
N VAL A 65 -11.37 -8.73 28.16
CA VAL A 65 -12.13 -9.26 27.03
C VAL A 65 -13.45 -9.76 27.59
N GLU A 66 -14.51 -9.07 27.28
CA GLU A 66 -15.87 -9.49 27.57
C GLU A 66 -16.51 -10.04 26.28
N PHE A 67 -17.33 -11.08 26.44
CA PHE A 67 -18.12 -11.58 25.33
C PHE A 67 -19.21 -10.56 25.02
N ASP A 68 -19.19 -10.01 23.80
CA ASP A 68 -20.22 -9.09 23.32
C ASP A 68 -21.27 -9.83 22.48
N CYS A 69 -20.85 -10.39 21.34
CA CYS A 69 -21.72 -11.16 20.47
C CYS A 69 -20.89 -12.09 19.58
N PHE A 70 -21.55 -13.01 18.90
CA PHE A 70 -20.95 -13.69 17.75
C PHE A 70 -21.04 -12.76 16.56
N ASP A 71 -19.91 -12.17 16.17
CA ASP A 71 -19.78 -11.36 14.97
C ASP A 71 -18.53 -11.82 14.20
N GLU A 72 -18.50 -11.54 12.93
CA GLU A 72 -17.34 -11.87 12.10
C GLU A 72 -16.23 -10.86 12.33
N TYR A 73 -15.02 -11.36 12.57
CA TYR A 73 -13.83 -10.54 12.73
C TYR A 73 -13.13 -10.35 11.39
N TYR A 74 -13.00 -9.12 10.96
CA TYR A 74 -12.21 -8.77 9.78
C TYR A 74 -10.87 -8.23 10.23
N GLY A 75 -9.84 -9.04 10.04
CA GLY A 75 -8.46 -8.64 10.22
C GLY A 75 -7.81 -8.36 8.87
N PHE A 76 -6.96 -7.38 8.81
CA PHE A 76 -6.04 -7.19 7.69
C PHE A 76 -4.62 -7.19 8.20
N GLU A 77 -3.75 -7.81 7.41
CA GLU A 77 -2.33 -7.87 7.70
C GLU A 77 -1.61 -6.85 6.83
N ILE A 78 -0.71 -6.08 7.42
CA ILE A 78 0.06 -5.07 6.72
C ILE A 78 1.49 -5.55 6.60
N ASP A 79 2.02 -5.51 5.39
CA ASP A 79 3.42 -5.79 5.12
C ASP A 79 4.34 -4.73 5.74
N GLY A 80 5.47 -5.17 6.28
CA GLY A 80 6.49 -4.31 6.83
C GLY A 80 6.53 -4.27 8.35
N ASN A 81 6.50 -3.09 8.95
CA ASN A 81 6.67 -2.88 10.38
C ASN A 81 5.37 -2.99 11.20
N HIS A 82 4.29 -3.46 10.59
CA HIS A 82 2.95 -3.61 11.20
C HIS A 82 2.36 -2.29 11.76
N LEU A 83 2.86 -1.15 11.28
CA LEU A 83 2.33 0.17 11.64
C LEU A 83 1.41 0.67 10.53
N PHE A 84 0.16 0.92 10.86
CA PHE A 84 -0.79 1.50 9.93
C PHE A 84 -1.46 2.74 10.51
N LEU A 85 -1.77 3.67 9.64
CA LEU A 85 -2.59 4.83 9.93
C LEU A 85 -4.04 4.45 9.63
N LEU A 86 -4.85 4.33 10.67
CA LEU A 86 -6.29 4.30 10.52
C LEU A 86 -6.78 5.72 10.29
N GLU A 87 -6.96 6.07 9.08
CA GLU A 87 -7.97 6.96 8.53
C GLU A 87 -7.99 6.70 7.03
N ASP A 88 -8.84 5.74 6.67
CA ASP A 88 -9.36 5.51 5.33
C ASP A 88 -8.32 5.19 4.24
N MET A 89 -7.37 4.31 4.53
CA MET A 89 -6.55 3.69 3.50
C MET A 89 -6.96 2.24 3.30
N THR A 90 -7.98 2.05 2.47
CA THR A 90 -8.29 0.73 1.92
C THR A 90 -7.17 0.35 0.96
N VAL A 91 -6.27 -0.50 1.40
CA VAL A 91 -5.30 -1.14 0.50
C VAL A 91 -6.05 -2.24 -0.23
N THR A 92 -6.56 -1.93 -1.41
CA THR A 92 -7.03 -2.95 -2.33
C THR A 92 -5.83 -3.73 -2.85
N HIS A 93 -5.88 -5.05 -2.74
CA HIS A 93 -4.79 -5.95 -3.17
C HIS A 93 -4.78 -6.16 -4.70
N ASN A 94 -4.93 -5.10 -5.49
CA ASN A 94 -4.79 -5.16 -6.94
C ASN A 94 -3.40 -5.63 -7.36
N THR A 95 -2.36 -5.28 -6.58
CA THR A 95 -1.00 -5.81 -6.74
C THR A 95 -0.98 -7.34 -6.71
N ALA A 96 -1.70 -7.99 -5.79
CA ALA A 96 -1.75 -9.46 -5.73
C ALA A 96 -2.30 -10.08 -7.01
N PHE A 97 -3.36 -9.51 -7.59
CA PHE A 97 -3.94 -9.96 -8.85
C PHE A 97 -2.94 -9.87 -10.01
N VAL A 98 -2.26 -8.73 -10.17
CA VAL A 98 -1.30 -8.57 -11.28
C VAL A 98 -0.03 -9.37 -11.08
N VAL A 99 0.46 -9.53 -9.85
CA VAL A 99 1.61 -10.39 -9.53
C VAL A 99 1.29 -11.85 -9.86
N SER A 100 0.09 -12.33 -9.54
CA SER A 100 -0.36 -13.67 -9.93
C SER A 100 -0.45 -13.81 -11.46
N SER A 101 -0.97 -12.81 -12.15
CA SER A 101 -1.05 -12.81 -13.62
C SER A 101 0.33 -12.83 -14.27
N LEU A 102 1.27 -12.02 -13.76
CA LEU A 102 2.68 -12.01 -14.19
C LEU A 102 3.34 -13.38 -13.97
N ARG A 103 3.18 -13.93 -12.75
CA ARG A 103 3.72 -15.25 -12.42
C ARG A 103 3.17 -16.30 -13.38
N ASN A 104 1.86 -16.33 -13.61
CA ASN A 104 1.26 -17.31 -14.52
C ASN A 104 1.82 -17.15 -15.94
N ALA A 105 1.90 -15.94 -16.48
CA ALA A 105 2.49 -15.71 -17.80
C ALA A 105 3.95 -16.18 -17.89
N ALA A 106 4.77 -15.82 -16.90
CA ALA A 106 6.21 -16.10 -16.95
C ALA A 106 6.56 -17.53 -16.55
N VAL A 107 5.94 -18.08 -15.49
CA VAL A 107 6.30 -19.40 -14.96
C VAL A 107 5.61 -20.53 -15.73
N ASP A 108 4.30 -20.36 -16.03
CA ASP A 108 3.54 -21.44 -16.65
C ASP A 108 3.64 -21.42 -18.18
N PHE A 109 3.77 -20.23 -18.79
CA PHE A 109 3.81 -20.07 -20.24
C PHE A 109 5.15 -19.59 -20.77
N ASN A 110 6.15 -19.34 -19.91
CA ASN A 110 7.48 -18.84 -20.27
C ASN A 110 7.44 -17.55 -21.12
N ILE A 111 6.45 -16.69 -20.86
CA ILE A 111 6.27 -15.41 -21.53
C ILE A 111 7.11 -14.35 -20.79
N PRO A 112 8.04 -13.64 -21.48
CA PRO A 112 8.81 -12.58 -20.85
C PRO A 112 7.92 -11.39 -20.45
N VAL A 113 7.99 -10.99 -19.18
CA VAL A 113 7.13 -9.93 -18.61
C VAL A 113 7.94 -8.91 -17.84
N ALA A 114 7.50 -7.66 -17.84
CA ALA A 114 8.12 -6.60 -17.07
C ALA A 114 7.12 -5.98 -16.09
N ILE A 115 7.54 -5.72 -14.85
CA ILE A 115 6.78 -4.97 -13.86
C ILE A 115 7.59 -3.77 -13.37
N PHE A 116 6.96 -2.61 -13.38
CA PHE A 116 7.45 -1.38 -12.81
C PHE A 116 6.66 -1.10 -11.54
N SER A 117 7.28 -1.37 -10.40
CA SER A 117 6.66 -1.22 -9.09
C SER A 117 7.13 0.07 -8.45
N LEU A 118 6.24 1.05 -8.38
CA LEU A 118 6.53 2.36 -7.82
C LEU A 118 6.20 2.45 -6.33
N GLU A 119 5.48 1.46 -5.80
CA GLU A 119 5.05 1.38 -4.41
C GLU A 119 5.87 0.37 -3.60
N MET A 120 6.10 -0.80 -4.17
CA MET A 120 6.76 -1.90 -3.48
C MET A 120 8.16 -2.14 -4.03
N SER A 121 9.10 -2.50 -3.13
CA SER A 121 10.43 -2.91 -3.56
C SER A 121 10.42 -4.26 -4.31
N ALA A 122 11.41 -4.47 -5.17
CA ALA A 122 11.59 -5.73 -5.90
C ALA A 122 11.65 -6.94 -4.94
N VAL A 123 12.28 -6.78 -3.78
CA VAL A 123 12.37 -7.85 -2.75
C VAL A 123 10.98 -8.22 -2.22
N GLN A 124 10.12 -7.24 -1.97
CA GLN A 124 8.76 -7.50 -1.49
C GLN A 124 7.92 -8.22 -2.55
N LEU A 125 8.03 -7.82 -3.82
CA LEU A 125 7.35 -8.52 -4.92
C LEU A 125 7.83 -9.95 -5.09
N VAL A 126 9.15 -10.17 -5.07
CA VAL A 126 9.74 -11.51 -5.17
C VAL A 126 9.28 -12.39 -4.00
N ASN A 127 9.26 -11.87 -2.78
CA ASN A 127 8.76 -12.62 -1.62
C ASN A 127 7.29 -13.03 -1.78
N ARG A 128 6.43 -12.16 -2.34
CA ARG A 128 5.04 -12.52 -2.67
C ARG A 128 4.96 -13.62 -3.72
N MET A 129 5.78 -13.53 -4.77
CA MET A 129 5.82 -14.58 -5.80
C MET A 129 6.30 -15.90 -5.23
N ILE A 130 7.33 -15.90 -4.38
CA ILE A 130 7.84 -17.10 -3.70
C ILE A 130 6.77 -17.71 -2.80
N SER A 131 6.09 -16.89 -1.99
CA SER A 131 5.00 -17.32 -1.12
C SER A 131 3.88 -18.00 -1.91
N ALA A 132 3.47 -17.38 -3.02
CA ALA A 132 2.43 -17.91 -3.91
C ALA A 132 2.87 -19.20 -4.62
N GLU A 133 4.10 -19.24 -5.17
CA GLU A 133 4.62 -20.42 -5.88
C GLU A 133 4.87 -21.60 -4.95
N ALA A 134 5.41 -21.33 -3.78
CA ALA A 134 5.69 -22.35 -2.79
C ALA A 134 4.45 -22.76 -1.96
N GLU A 135 3.33 -22.02 -2.04
CA GLU A 135 2.16 -22.20 -1.18
C GLU A 135 2.52 -22.17 0.32
N ILE A 136 3.40 -21.22 0.69
CA ILE A 136 3.87 -21.02 2.04
C ILE A 136 3.39 -19.66 2.52
N ASP A 137 2.94 -19.60 3.77
CA ASP A 137 2.53 -18.38 4.42
C ASP A 137 3.65 -17.32 4.36
N SER A 138 3.29 -16.11 3.91
CA SER A 138 4.25 -15.02 3.70
C SER A 138 4.92 -14.55 4.99
N GLU A 139 4.23 -14.63 6.14
CA GLU A 139 4.82 -14.30 7.44
C GLU A 139 5.86 -15.31 7.87
N LYS A 140 5.57 -16.59 7.68
CA LYS A 140 6.55 -17.64 7.98
C LYS A 140 7.83 -17.48 7.15
N LEU A 141 7.65 -17.15 5.86
CA LEU A 141 8.76 -16.90 4.95
C LEU A 141 9.59 -15.70 5.40
N LYS A 142 8.94 -14.57 5.73
CA LYS A 142 9.62 -13.36 6.22
C LYS A 142 10.36 -13.57 7.54
N LYS A 143 9.77 -14.32 8.47
CA LYS A 143 10.36 -14.62 9.79
C LYS A 143 11.40 -15.72 9.73
N GLY A 144 11.54 -16.43 8.59
CA GLY A 144 12.41 -17.60 8.46
C GLY A 144 11.97 -18.80 9.31
N ASN A 145 10.71 -18.80 9.75
CA ASN A 145 10.17 -19.84 10.65
C ASN A 145 9.40 -20.90 9.83
N LEU A 146 10.17 -21.61 9.01
CA LEU A 146 9.65 -22.68 8.16
C LEU A 146 9.85 -24.04 8.81
N ALA A 147 8.83 -24.88 8.75
CA ALA A 147 8.92 -26.27 9.15
C ALA A 147 9.82 -27.06 8.15
N PRO A 148 10.41 -28.20 8.54
CA PRO A 148 11.28 -28.98 7.65
C PRO A 148 10.64 -29.35 6.31
N HIS A 149 9.36 -29.66 6.30
CA HIS A 149 8.63 -29.96 5.06
C HIS A 149 8.44 -28.72 4.18
N GLU A 150 8.22 -27.54 4.78
CA GLU A 150 8.06 -26.28 4.04
C GLU A 150 9.38 -25.87 3.36
N TRP A 151 10.54 -26.15 3.98
CA TRP A 151 11.85 -25.98 3.35
C TRP A 151 11.99 -26.87 2.10
N THR A 152 11.58 -28.13 2.19
CA THR A 152 11.61 -29.03 1.03
C THR A 152 10.69 -28.56 -0.08
N GLN A 153 9.49 -28.12 0.27
CA GLN A 153 8.50 -27.57 -0.66
C GLN A 153 9.03 -26.31 -1.35
N LEU A 154 9.63 -25.39 -0.60
CA LEU A 154 10.25 -24.19 -1.11
C LEU A 154 11.32 -24.52 -2.16
N HIS A 155 12.27 -25.40 -1.82
CA HIS A 155 13.36 -25.80 -2.72
C HIS A 155 12.85 -26.43 -4.02
N GLN A 156 11.80 -27.25 -3.94
CA GLN A 156 11.25 -27.91 -5.13
C GLN A 156 10.53 -26.94 -6.09
N ARG A 157 9.91 -25.90 -5.56
CA ARG A 157 9.08 -24.99 -6.36
C ARG A 157 9.81 -23.73 -6.82
N ILE A 158 10.80 -23.26 -6.07
CA ILE A 158 11.50 -22.01 -6.37
C ILE A 158 12.25 -22.04 -7.71
N ASP A 159 12.72 -23.21 -8.13
CA ASP A 159 13.46 -23.38 -9.38
C ASP A 159 12.69 -22.92 -10.63
N ARG A 160 11.38 -23.09 -10.63
CA ARG A 160 10.50 -22.62 -11.72
C ARG A 160 10.48 -21.09 -11.78
N LEU A 161 10.33 -20.46 -10.63
CA LEU A 161 10.33 -19.00 -10.52
C LEU A 161 11.70 -18.40 -10.87
N MET A 162 12.79 -19.04 -10.45
CA MET A 162 14.17 -18.57 -10.75
C MET A 162 14.48 -18.55 -12.25
N ARG A 163 13.86 -19.44 -13.03
CA ARG A 163 14.05 -19.51 -14.50
C ARG A 163 13.06 -18.66 -15.26
N ALA A 164 12.02 -18.17 -14.62
CA ALA A 164 10.98 -17.41 -15.24
C ALA A 164 11.51 -16.05 -15.75
N PRO A 165 11.18 -15.63 -16.97
CA PRO A 165 11.65 -14.37 -17.53
C PRO A 165 10.86 -13.17 -17.00
N ILE A 166 11.03 -12.84 -15.72
CA ILE A 166 10.38 -11.73 -15.02
C ILE A 166 11.39 -10.62 -14.80
N PHE A 167 11.11 -9.42 -15.31
CA PHE A 167 11.93 -8.23 -15.16
C PHE A 167 11.25 -7.25 -14.22
N ILE A 168 11.87 -6.97 -13.07
CA ILE A 168 11.32 -6.09 -12.03
C ILE A 168 12.15 -4.82 -11.97
N ASP A 169 11.47 -3.68 -12.00
CA ASP A 169 12.07 -2.37 -11.81
C ASP A 169 11.30 -1.64 -10.70
N ASP A 170 11.98 -1.33 -9.61
CA ASP A 170 11.40 -0.65 -8.44
C ASP A 170 11.95 0.78 -8.28
N THR A 171 12.32 1.40 -9.38
CA THR A 171 12.77 2.80 -9.39
C THR A 171 11.60 3.72 -8.96
N PRO A 172 11.74 4.45 -7.85
CA PRO A 172 10.68 5.33 -7.39
C PRO A 172 10.49 6.54 -8.32
N ALA A 173 9.26 7.06 -8.36
CA ALA A 173 8.93 8.29 -9.09
C ALA A 173 9.36 8.28 -10.57
N LEU A 174 9.23 7.14 -11.23
CA LEU A 174 9.62 6.93 -12.61
C LEU A 174 8.84 7.86 -13.56
N SER A 175 9.56 8.58 -14.41
CA SER A 175 8.93 9.39 -15.47
C SER A 175 8.48 8.53 -16.64
N ILE A 176 7.50 9.05 -17.40
CA ILE A 176 7.01 8.34 -18.60
C ILE A 176 8.11 8.16 -19.66
N LEU A 177 9.03 9.10 -19.79
CA LEU A 177 10.16 9.00 -20.73
C LEU A 177 11.13 7.90 -20.34
N GLU A 178 11.47 7.81 -19.04
CA GLU A 178 12.33 6.75 -18.51
C GLU A 178 11.67 5.38 -18.64
N LEU A 179 10.38 5.27 -18.31
CA LEU A 179 9.61 4.04 -18.51
C LEU A 179 9.69 3.57 -19.96
N ARG A 180 9.42 4.48 -20.90
CA ARG A 180 9.46 4.18 -22.34
C ARG A 180 10.84 3.70 -22.79
N ALA A 181 11.91 4.36 -22.33
CA ALA A 181 13.28 3.95 -22.64
C ALA A 181 13.62 2.57 -22.10
N LYS A 182 13.22 2.28 -20.84
CA LYS A 182 13.41 0.97 -20.21
C LYS A 182 12.62 -0.12 -20.93
N CYS A 183 11.35 0.12 -21.26
CA CYS A 183 10.51 -0.84 -21.98
C CYS A 183 11.05 -1.16 -23.38
N ARG A 184 11.51 -0.16 -24.12
CA ARG A 184 12.15 -0.36 -25.45
C ARG A 184 13.38 -1.25 -25.34
N ARG A 185 14.24 -0.99 -24.35
CA ARG A 185 15.43 -1.80 -24.10
C ARG A 185 15.07 -3.24 -23.75
N LEU A 186 14.11 -3.44 -22.84
CA LEU A 186 13.63 -4.77 -22.47
C LEU A 186 12.99 -5.50 -23.65
N LYS A 187 12.23 -4.79 -24.49
CA LYS A 187 11.65 -5.37 -25.71
C LYS A 187 12.72 -5.83 -26.68
N GLN A 188 13.75 -5.02 -26.89
CA GLN A 188 14.83 -5.35 -27.80
C GLN A 188 15.72 -6.49 -27.30
N GLN A 189 16.02 -6.54 -26.01
CA GLN A 189 16.96 -7.49 -25.44
C GLN A 189 16.31 -8.83 -25.04
N HIS A 190 15.07 -8.78 -24.60
CA HIS A 190 14.39 -9.93 -23.98
C HIS A 190 13.03 -10.23 -24.59
N ASP A 191 12.62 -9.45 -25.58
CA ASP A 191 11.33 -9.58 -26.27
C ASP A 191 10.15 -9.67 -25.28
N ILE A 192 10.08 -8.74 -24.30
CA ILE A 192 8.97 -8.71 -23.35
C ILE A 192 7.63 -8.65 -24.08
N GLN A 193 6.66 -9.40 -23.56
CA GLN A 193 5.32 -9.54 -24.14
C GLN A 193 4.21 -8.93 -23.28
N MET A 194 4.53 -8.45 -22.09
CA MET A 194 3.60 -7.77 -21.18
C MET A 194 4.35 -6.78 -20.31
N VAL A 195 3.72 -5.64 -20.07
CA VAL A 195 4.21 -4.61 -19.13
C VAL A 195 3.16 -4.34 -18.07
N VAL A 196 3.57 -4.31 -16.81
CA VAL A 196 2.72 -3.96 -15.66
C VAL A 196 3.29 -2.73 -14.96
N ILE A 197 2.42 -1.84 -14.51
CA ILE A 197 2.76 -0.62 -13.76
C ILE A 197 1.92 -0.58 -12.49
N ASP A 198 2.60 -0.56 -11.34
CA ASP A 198 1.98 -0.53 -10.01
C ASP A 198 2.48 0.71 -9.25
N TYR A 199 1.73 1.79 -9.18
CA TYR A 199 0.49 2.19 -9.83
C TYR A 199 0.65 3.60 -10.48
N LEU A 200 -0.27 3.95 -11.37
CA LEU A 200 -0.20 5.16 -12.22
C LEU A 200 0.04 6.45 -11.45
N GLN A 201 -0.63 6.61 -10.31
CA GLN A 201 -0.56 7.84 -9.53
C GLN A 201 0.80 8.08 -8.86
N LEU A 202 1.74 7.15 -8.90
CA LEU A 202 3.12 7.36 -8.43
C LEU A 202 4.08 7.75 -9.56
N MET A 203 3.64 7.68 -10.81
CA MET A 203 4.44 8.15 -11.94
C MET A 203 4.55 9.67 -11.97
N GLN A 204 5.64 10.14 -12.57
CA GLN A 204 5.84 11.56 -12.86
C GLN A 204 5.55 11.86 -14.33
N GLY A 205 4.81 12.94 -14.58
CA GLY A 205 4.62 13.48 -15.94
C GLY A 205 5.84 14.25 -16.43
N ASP A 206 5.88 14.57 -17.71
CA ASP A 206 6.97 15.31 -18.37
C ASP A 206 7.05 16.80 -17.94
N GLY A 207 6.04 17.33 -17.27
CA GLY A 207 6.01 18.70 -16.74
C GLY A 207 6.80 18.79 -15.45
N GLY A 208 7.99 19.35 -15.50
CA GLY A 208 8.82 19.61 -14.31
C GLY A 208 8.06 20.36 -13.21
N LYS A 209 8.63 20.46 -12.00
CA LYS A 209 8.14 20.99 -10.69
C LYS A 209 7.28 22.28 -10.67
N GLY A 210 6.45 22.49 -11.68
CA GLY A 210 5.52 23.60 -11.79
C GLY A 210 4.08 23.10 -11.76
N GLY A 211 3.38 23.35 -10.67
CA GLY A 211 1.97 23.27 -10.32
C GLY A 211 0.91 22.98 -11.38
N GLY A 212 1.11 21.97 -12.23
CA GLY A 212 0.10 21.48 -13.14
C GLY A 212 -1.00 20.72 -12.39
N ASN A 213 -2.20 20.77 -12.91
CA ASN A 213 -3.32 20.00 -12.39
C ASN A 213 -2.97 18.51 -12.47
N ARG A 214 -2.98 17.80 -11.34
CA ARG A 214 -2.67 16.36 -11.25
C ARG A 214 -3.49 15.52 -12.22
N GLU A 215 -4.72 15.90 -12.45
CA GLU A 215 -5.60 15.26 -13.43
C GLU A 215 -5.03 15.32 -14.86
N GLN A 216 -4.47 16.47 -15.26
CA GLN A 216 -3.83 16.63 -16.57
C GLN A 216 -2.56 15.80 -16.71
N GLU A 217 -1.79 15.69 -15.63
CA GLU A 217 -0.59 14.87 -15.59
C GLU A 217 -0.93 13.39 -15.78
N ILE A 218 -1.92 12.86 -15.05
CA ILE A 218 -2.39 11.48 -15.20
C ILE A 218 -2.96 11.24 -16.60
N ALA A 219 -3.69 12.20 -17.16
CA ALA A 219 -4.19 12.12 -18.51
C ALA A 219 -3.05 12.02 -19.56
N SER A 220 -1.97 12.77 -19.35
CA SER A 220 -0.78 12.69 -20.22
C SER A 220 -0.10 11.34 -20.09
N ILE A 221 0.06 10.82 -18.87
CA ILE A 221 0.64 9.50 -18.60
C ILE A 221 -0.20 8.41 -19.27
N SER A 222 -1.52 8.40 -19.08
CA SER A 222 -2.44 7.43 -19.67
C SER A 222 -2.29 7.34 -21.18
N ARG A 223 -2.35 8.50 -21.83
CA ARG A 223 -2.18 8.58 -23.30
C ARG A 223 -0.81 8.08 -23.76
N ALA A 224 0.25 8.40 -23.02
CA ALA A 224 1.60 7.95 -23.33
C ALA A 224 1.76 6.43 -23.15
N LEU A 225 1.09 5.82 -22.16
CA LEU A 225 1.06 4.37 -21.98
C LEU A 225 0.30 3.67 -23.10
N LYS A 226 -0.80 4.24 -23.59
CA LYS A 226 -1.50 3.75 -24.78
C LYS A 226 -0.61 3.75 -26.00
N ASN A 227 0.15 4.83 -26.20
CA ASN A 227 1.11 4.94 -27.29
C ASN A 227 2.24 3.91 -27.14
N LEU A 228 2.75 3.70 -25.92
CA LEU A 228 3.78 2.70 -25.64
C LEU A 228 3.30 1.28 -25.95
N ALA A 229 2.07 0.93 -25.55
CA ALA A 229 1.47 -0.37 -25.85
C ALA A 229 1.41 -0.63 -27.37
N LYS A 230 0.99 0.38 -28.14
CA LYS A 230 0.96 0.30 -29.61
C LYS A 230 2.34 0.21 -30.22
N GLU A 231 3.29 1.02 -29.73
CA GLU A 231 4.66 1.07 -30.25
C GLU A 231 5.38 -0.27 -30.08
N LEU A 232 5.25 -0.88 -28.90
CA LEU A 232 5.92 -2.15 -28.59
C LEU A 232 5.11 -3.37 -29.00
N ASN A 233 3.85 -3.18 -29.39
CA ASN A 233 2.87 -4.24 -29.66
C ASN A 233 2.75 -5.23 -28.49
N VAL A 234 2.60 -4.71 -27.28
CA VAL A 234 2.41 -5.50 -26.04
C VAL A 234 1.27 -4.92 -25.20
N PRO A 235 0.53 -5.73 -24.46
CA PRO A 235 -0.40 -5.24 -23.47
C PRO A 235 0.33 -4.51 -22.35
N VAL A 236 -0.22 -3.37 -21.95
CA VAL A 236 0.20 -2.59 -20.79
C VAL A 236 -0.92 -2.64 -19.78
N ILE A 237 -0.67 -3.25 -18.63
CA ILE A 237 -1.60 -3.31 -17.49
C ILE A 237 -1.15 -2.27 -16.49
N ALA A 238 -2.00 -1.26 -16.28
CA ALA A 238 -1.70 -0.21 -15.33
C ALA A 238 -2.70 -0.27 -14.16
N LEU A 239 -2.17 -0.36 -12.95
CA LEU A 239 -2.98 -0.26 -11.74
C LEU A 239 -3.34 1.19 -11.50
N SER A 240 -4.55 1.41 -11.03
CA SER A 240 -5.06 2.74 -10.68
C SER A 240 -5.81 2.69 -9.36
N GLN A 241 -5.51 3.64 -8.50
CA GLN A 241 -6.27 3.83 -7.27
C GLN A 241 -7.62 4.48 -7.59
N LEU A 242 -8.68 3.99 -6.95
CA LEU A 242 -10.00 4.57 -7.05
C LEU A 242 -10.15 5.81 -6.14
N SER A 243 -11.10 6.67 -6.49
CA SER A 243 -11.50 7.78 -5.62
C SER A 243 -12.08 7.25 -4.29
N ARG A 244 -11.70 7.86 -3.18
CA ARG A 244 -12.26 7.52 -1.86
C ARG A 244 -13.79 7.74 -1.76
N ALA A 245 -14.39 8.42 -2.73
CA ALA A 245 -15.83 8.59 -2.81
C ALA A 245 -16.60 7.25 -2.88
N VAL A 246 -15.97 6.17 -3.35
CA VAL A 246 -16.55 4.81 -3.33
C VAL A 246 -16.87 4.38 -1.91
N GLU A 247 -15.94 4.59 -0.98
CA GLU A 247 -16.08 4.17 0.43
C GLU A 247 -17.13 4.98 1.18
N THR A 248 -17.28 6.25 0.83
CA THR A 248 -18.25 7.17 1.48
C THR A 248 -19.63 7.16 0.81
N ARG A 249 -19.75 6.49 -0.34
CA ARG A 249 -21.03 6.36 -1.07
C ARG A 249 -22.02 5.54 -0.25
N GLY A 250 -23.23 6.07 -0.06
CA GLY A 250 -24.35 5.29 0.49
C GLY A 250 -24.86 4.26 -0.52
N GLY A 251 -25.25 3.07 -0.05
CA GLY A 251 -25.80 2.01 -0.89
C GLY A 251 -24.72 1.12 -1.53
N ASP A 252 -24.89 0.82 -2.81
CA ASP A 252 -23.97 -0.07 -3.55
C ASP A 252 -22.58 0.56 -3.68
N LYS A 253 -21.57 -0.15 -3.13
CA LYS A 253 -20.16 0.26 -3.16
C LYS A 253 -19.38 -0.37 -4.30
N ARG A 254 -20.04 -1.01 -5.25
CA ARG A 254 -19.37 -1.52 -6.46
C ARG A 254 -18.71 -0.38 -7.21
N PRO A 255 -17.43 -0.50 -7.56
CA PRO A 255 -16.72 0.51 -8.31
C PRO A 255 -17.39 0.79 -9.67
N GLN A 256 -17.36 2.05 -10.06
CA GLN A 256 -17.91 2.54 -11.31
C GLN A 256 -16.87 3.38 -12.08
N LEU A 257 -17.05 3.58 -13.37
CA LEU A 257 -16.14 4.40 -14.18
C LEU A 257 -15.97 5.82 -13.62
N SER A 258 -17.03 6.39 -13.04
CA SER A 258 -16.97 7.69 -12.38
C SER A 258 -16.03 7.73 -11.17
N ASP A 259 -15.65 6.60 -10.60
CA ASP A 259 -14.73 6.50 -9.46
C ASP A 259 -13.26 6.62 -9.89
N LEU A 260 -12.99 6.56 -11.20
CA LEU A 260 -11.72 6.95 -11.82
C LEU A 260 -11.59 8.48 -12.00
N ARG A 261 -12.33 9.27 -11.27
CA ARG A 261 -12.64 10.69 -11.51
C ARG A 261 -11.44 11.64 -11.56
N GLU A 262 -10.35 11.33 -10.89
CA GLU A 262 -9.09 12.08 -11.06
C GLU A 262 -8.39 11.74 -12.38
N SER A 263 -9.02 10.92 -13.21
CA SER A 263 -8.42 10.30 -14.38
C SER A 263 -9.45 10.02 -15.47
N GLY A 264 -10.37 10.94 -15.74
CA GLY A 264 -11.37 10.80 -16.81
C GLY A 264 -10.76 10.45 -18.17
N ALA A 265 -9.49 10.75 -18.37
CA ALA A 265 -8.72 10.34 -19.55
C ALA A 265 -8.39 8.84 -19.56
N ILE A 266 -8.24 8.17 -18.39
CA ILE A 266 -8.00 6.73 -18.33
C ILE A 266 -9.15 5.97 -18.99
N GLU A 267 -10.38 6.38 -18.73
CA GLU A 267 -11.59 5.79 -19.31
C GLU A 267 -11.57 5.87 -20.84
N GLN A 268 -11.05 6.96 -21.41
CA GLN A 268 -10.98 7.16 -22.85
C GLN A 268 -9.81 6.42 -23.51
N ASP A 269 -8.69 6.29 -22.81
CA ASP A 269 -7.48 5.69 -23.34
C ASP A 269 -7.44 4.16 -23.18
N ALA A 270 -8.04 3.61 -22.13
CA ALA A 270 -8.04 2.18 -21.83
C ALA A 270 -8.92 1.39 -22.82
N ASP A 271 -8.45 0.24 -23.28
CA ASP A 271 -9.26 -0.70 -24.08
C ASP A 271 -10.15 -1.57 -23.18
N VAL A 272 -9.66 -1.88 -21.96
CA VAL A 272 -10.36 -2.68 -20.96
C VAL A 272 -10.13 -2.05 -19.59
N ILE A 273 -11.20 -1.90 -18.83
CA ILE A 273 -11.15 -1.49 -17.43
C ILE A 273 -11.71 -2.61 -16.58
N MET A 274 -10.92 -3.05 -15.60
CA MET A 274 -11.30 -4.10 -14.66
C MET A 274 -11.33 -3.52 -13.25
N PHE A 275 -12.44 -3.71 -12.56
CA PHE A 275 -12.56 -3.36 -11.15
C PHE A 275 -12.45 -4.63 -10.31
N ILE A 276 -11.62 -4.58 -9.27
CA ILE A 276 -11.58 -5.62 -8.26
C ILE A 276 -12.56 -5.21 -7.17
N TYR A 277 -13.51 -6.10 -6.88
CA TYR A 277 -14.54 -5.88 -5.89
C TYR A 277 -14.74 -7.17 -5.08
N ARG A 278 -14.84 -7.01 -3.79
CA ARG A 278 -15.05 -8.10 -2.84
C ARG A 278 -16.35 -7.83 -2.07
N ASP A 279 -17.39 -8.57 -2.42
CA ASP A 279 -18.74 -8.33 -1.87
C ASP A 279 -18.79 -8.56 -0.36
N GLU A 280 -18.13 -9.61 0.14
CA GLU A 280 -18.10 -9.94 1.57
C GLU A 280 -17.50 -8.84 2.45
N TYR A 281 -16.64 -7.98 1.87
CA TYR A 281 -16.04 -6.85 2.58
C TYR A 281 -17.08 -5.79 2.96
N TYR A 282 -18.10 -5.61 2.11
CA TYR A 282 -19.15 -4.62 2.31
C TYR A 282 -20.46 -5.22 2.82
N ASN A 283 -20.69 -6.50 2.57
CA ASN A 283 -21.95 -7.21 2.84
C ASN A 283 -21.65 -8.50 3.60
N LYS A 284 -21.89 -8.48 4.90
CA LYS A 284 -21.67 -9.64 5.78
C LYS A 284 -22.51 -10.88 5.41
N ASP A 285 -23.62 -10.68 4.74
CA ASP A 285 -24.51 -11.74 4.28
C ASP A 285 -24.20 -12.20 2.84
N SER A 286 -23.03 -11.85 2.31
CA SER A 286 -22.64 -12.21 0.97
C SER A 286 -22.59 -13.72 0.78
N LYS A 287 -23.16 -14.18 -0.34
CA LYS A 287 -23.09 -15.58 -0.78
C LYS A 287 -21.85 -15.87 -1.64
N GLU A 288 -21.07 -14.86 -1.92
CA GLU A 288 -19.86 -14.93 -2.75
C GLU A 288 -18.63 -14.63 -1.86
N PRO A 289 -18.11 -15.62 -1.11
CA PRO A 289 -16.87 -15.46 -0.39
C PRO A 289 -15.73 -15.29 -1.40
N GLY A 290 -14.91 -14.23 -1.23
CA GLY A 290 -13.81 -13.87 -2.14
C GLY A 290 -12.54 -14.66 -1.90
#